data_441498ad35a03fe143ccf090f3f69336
#
_entry.id   441498ad35a03fe143ccf090f3f69336
#
_cell.length_a   1.000
_cell.length_b   1.000
_cell.length_c   1.000
_cell.angle_alpha   90.00
_cell.angle_beta   90.00
_cell.angle_gamma   90.00
#
_symmetry.space_group_name_H-M   'P 1'
#
loop_
_entity.id
_entity.type
_entity.pdbx_description
1 polymer ?
#
loop_
_entity_poly.entity_id
_entity_poly.type
_entity_poly.pdbx_seq_one_letter_code
_entity_poly.pdbx_strand_id
1 'polypeptide(L)'
;IIFAIFAGIVGGLFSVIFRLELAMPGHILGANYQLYNVLITAHAIIMVFFMIMPALFGGFGNYFVPILIGAPDMAFPRLNNISFWLLVXAFMLLMLSAFVDGGAGTGWTLYPPLSTLVGHPGAAVDMAILSLHITGLSSILGSINMIVTIFNMRTDGMGLFEMPLFIWSILVTAFLLIL
;
A
#
# COMPACT_ATOMS: atom_id res chain seq x y z
N ILE A 1 -2.38 -11.41 -2.31
CA ILE A 1 -1.59 -11.52 -3.55
C ILE A 1 -2.44 -11.10 -4.76
N ILE A 2 -3.64 -11.68 -4.97
CA ILE A 2 -4.50 -11.34 -6.13
C ILE A 2 -4.81 -9.83 -6.15
N PHE A 3 -5.17 -9.25 -5.00
CA PHE A 3 -5.40 -7.81 -4.90
C PHE A 3 -4.15 -7.01 -5.28
N ALA A 4 -2.97 -7.43 -4.80
CA ALA A 4 -1.73 -6.73 -5.10
C ALA A 4 -1.39 -6.79 -6.61
N ILE A 5 -1.66 -7.93 -7.26
CA ILE A 5 -1.47 -8.07 -8.71
C ILE A 5 -2.42 -7.10 -9.44
N PHE A 6 -3.69 -7.06 -9.02
CA PHE A 6 -4.67 -6.15 -9.61
C PHE A 6 -4.21 -4.69 -9.47
N ALA A 7 -3.80 -4.30 -8.25
CA ALA A 7 -3.30 -2.94 -8.01
C ALA A 7 -2.05 -2.66 -8.86
N GLY A 8 -1.17 -3.65 -9.00
CA GLY A 8 0.03 -3.52 -9.82
C GLY A 8 -0.29 -3.31 -11.30
N ILE A 9 -1.33 -3.99 -11.81
CA ILE A 9 -1.77 -3.78 -13.19
C ILE A 9 -2.30 -2.34 -13.35
N VAL A 10 -3.15 -1.88 -12.43
CA VAL A 10 -3.70 -0.52 -12.48
C VAL A 10 -2.57 0.53 -12.42
N GLY A 11 -1.69 0.40 -11.42
CA GLY A 11 -0.57 1.33 -11.28
C GLY A 11 0.40 1.28 -12.47
N GLY A 12 0.64 0.07 -12.98
CA GLY A 12 1.48 -0.12 -14.17
C GLY A 12 0.89 0.54 -15.41
N LEU A 13 -0.43 0.44 -15.61
CA LEU A 13 -1.08 1.13 -16.73
C LEU A 13 -0.90 2.64 -16.63
N PHE A 14 -0.99 3.21 -15.42
CA PHE A 14 -0.74 4.64 -15.24
C PHE A 14 0.69 5.01 -15.67
N SER A 15 1.68 4.14 -15.35
CA SER A 15 3.06 4.42 -15.76
C SER A 15 3.22 4.39 -17.29
N VAL A 16 2.54 3.47 -17.97
CA VAL A 16 2.56 3.42 -19.45
C VAL A 16 2.00 4.73 -20.01
N ILE A 17 0.87 5.21 -19.46
CA ILE A 17 0.23 6.43 -19.97
C ILE A 17 1.16 7.64 -19.82
N PHE A 18 1.73 7.86 -18.62
CA PHE A 18 2.60 9.05 -18.50
C PHE A 18 3.92 8.88 -19.24
N ARG A 19 4.42 7.67 -19.46
CA ARG A 19 5.61 7.47 -20.29
C ARG A 19 5.32 7.73 -21.77
N LEU A 20 4.12 7.38 -22.23
CA LEU A 20 3.72 7.73 -23.61
C LEU A 20 3.65 9.25 -23.79
N GLU A 21 3.14 9.99 -22.80
CA GLU A 21 3.13 11.46 -22.84
C GLU A 21 4.53 12.03 -23.01
N LEU A 22 5.53 11.38 -22.41
CA LEU A 22 6.93 11.82 -22.46
C LEU A 22 7.72 11.23 -23.63
N ALA A 23 7.11 10.36 -24.45
CA ALA A 23 7.84 9.61 -25.47
C ALA A 23 8.21 10.46 -26.67
N MET A 24 7.44 11.51 -26.97
CA MET A 24 7.65 12.35 -28.14
C MET A 24 7.18 13.79 -27.87
N PRO A 25 7.67 14.76 -28.63
CA PRO A 25 7.17 16.14 -28.48
C PRO A 25 5.69 16.22 -28.83
N GLY A 26 4.95 17.02 -28.06
CA GLY A 26 3.52 17.16 -28.20
C GLY A 26 2.78 16.75 -26.95
N HIS A 27 1.47 16.62 -27.04
CA HIS A 27 0.63 16.35 -25.88
C HIS A 27 -0.40 15.28 -26.20
N ILE A 28 -0.10 14.05 -25.82
CA ILE A 28 -1.06 12.92 -25.96
C ILE A 28 -2.26 13.14 -25.02
N LEU A 29 -1.99 13.68 -23.82
CA LEU A 29 -3.05 13.96 -22.83
C LEU A 29 -3.75 15.31 -23.07
N GLY A 30 -3.58 15.92 -24.25
CA GLY A 30 -4.27 17.16 -24.61
C GLY A 30 -3.84 18.37 -23.78
N ALA A 31 -2.58 18.41 -23.35
CA ALA A 31 -2.02 19.45 -22.47
C ALA A 31 -2.73 19.53 -21.11
N ASN A 32 -3.34 18.43 -20.67
CA ASN A 32 -3.95 18.37 -19.33
C ASN A 32 -2.88 18.03 -18.29
N TYR A 33 -2.18 19.06 -17.83
CA TYR A 33 -1.06 18.89 -16.89
C TYR A 33 -1.53 18.34 -15.53
N GLN A 34 -2.75 18.69 -15.13
CA GLN A 34 -3.30 18.15 -13.87
C GLN A 34 -3.50 16.64 -13.96
N LEU A 35 -4.05 16.15 -15.06
CA LEU A 35 -4.21 14.70 -15.26
C LEU A 35 -2.85 13.98 -15.24
N TYR A 36 -1.83 14.56 -15.88
CA TYR A 36 -0.48 14.00 -15.86
C TYR A 36 0.03 13.86 -14.43
N ASN A 37 -0.12 14.91 -13.62
CA ASN A 37 0.32 14.90 -12.20
C ASN A 37 -0.47 13.89 -11.37
N VAL A 38 -1.78 13.76 -11.62
CA VAL A 38 -2.62 12.78 -10.93
C VAL A 38 -2.17 11.35 -11.24
N LEU A 39 -1.85 11.07 -12.51
CA LEU A 39 -1.40 9.74 -12.91
C LEU A 39 -0.06 9.36 -12.24
N ILE A 40 0.88 10.32 -12.16
CA ILE A 40 2.16 10.08 -11.49
C ILE A 40 1.94 9.84 -9.99
N THR A 41 1.12 10.69 -9.35
CA THR A 41 0.82 10.59 -7.93
C THR A 41 0.16 9.25 -7.59
N ALA A 42 -0.88 8.91 -8.36
CA ALA A 42 -1.62 7.68 -8.15
C ALA A 42 -0.74 6.44 -8.41
N HIS A 43 0.07 6.47 -9.49
CA HIS A 43 1.02 5.39 -9.77
C HIS A 43 1.92 5.14 -8.57
N ALA A 44 2.55 6.19 -8.03
CA ALA A 44 3.50 6.03 -6.94
C ALA A 44 2.82 5.46 -5.68
N ILE A 45 1.66 6.01 -5.30
CA ILE A 45 0.94 5.54 -4.12
C ILE A 45 0.47 4.10 -4.31
N ILE A 46 -0.09 3.77 -5.48
CA ILE A 46 -0.60 2.41 -5.74
C ILE A 46 0.53 1.40 -5.69
N MET A 47 1.66 1.68 -6.36
CA MET A 47 2.74 0.69 -6.45
C MET A 47 3.38 0.42 -5.10
N VAL A 48 3.54 1.45 -4.26
CA VAL A 48 4.16 1.27 -2.94
C VAL A 48 3.14 0.67 -1.94
N PHE A 49 1.98 1.31 -1.77
CA PHE A 49 1.09 1.00 -0.65
C PHE A 49 0.03 -0.06 -0.98
N PHE A 50 -0.26 -0.29 -2.27
CA PHE A 50 -1.30 -1.25 -2.65
C PHE A 50 -0.77 -2.44 -3.45
N MET A 51 0.48 -2.37 -3.92
CA MET A 51 1.09 -3.50 -4.65
C MET A 51 2.25 -4.12 -3.85
N ILE A 52 3.34 -3.40 -3.61
CA ILE A 52 4.54 -3.98 -3.02
C ILE A 52 4.30 -4.39 -1.56
N MET A 53 3.79 -3.47 -0.72
CA MET A 53 3.55 -3.79 0.69
C MET A 53 2.53 -4.91 0.86
N PRO A 54 1.34 -4.86 0.21
CA PRO A 54 0.41 -5.98 0.33
C PRO A 54 0.94 -7.29 -0.23
N ALA A 55 1.72 -7.29 -1.31
CA ALA A 55 2.28 -8.53 -1.85
C ALA A 55 3.27 -9.15 -0.87
N LEU A 56 4.25 -8.35 -0.41
CA LEU A 56 5.35 -8.90 0.39
C LEU A 56 4.92 -9.19 1.82
N PHE A 57 4.37 -8.18 2.50
CA PHE A 57 4.01 -8.31 3.91
C PHE A 57 2.66 -9.03 4.07
N GLY A 58 1.63 -8.57 3.36
CA GLY A 58 0.29 -9.13 3.46
C GLY A 58 0.15 -10.51 2.81
N GLY A 59 0.70 -10.67 1.60
CA GLY A 59 0.59 -11.92 0.85
C GLY A 59 1.59 -12.97 1.30
N PHE A 60 2.86 -12.74 0.99
CA PHE A 60 3.91 -13.71 1.33
C PHE A 60 4.12 -13.84 2.83
N GLY A 61 3.99 -12.74 3.59
CA GLY A 61 4.09 -12.81 5.05
C GLY A 61 3.04 -13.73 5.65
N ASN A 62 1.76 -13.50 5.35
CA ASN A 62 0.67 -14.34 5.89
C ASN A 62 0.73 -15.79 5.42
N TYR A 63 1.31 -16.02 4.24
CA TYR A 63 1.43 -17.38 3.70
C TYR A 63 2.61 -18.13 4.32
N PHE A 64 3.79 -17.51 4.31
CA PHE A 64 5.01 -18.23 4.70
C PHE A 64 5.30 -18.21 6.20
N VAL A 65 4.85 -17.18 6.94
CA VAL A 65 5.17 -17.09 8.37
C VAL A 65 4.62 -18.32 9.13
N PRO A 66 3.33 -18.68 9.02
CA PRO A 66 2.86 -19.87 9.74
C PRO A 66 3.60 -21.15 9.32
N ILE A 67 3.87 -21.31 8.03
CA ILE A 67 4.54 -22.51 7.52
C ILE A 67 5.96 -22.62 8.09
N LEU A 68 6.71 -21.51 8.07
CA LEU A 68 8.13 -21.51 8.42
C LEU A 68 8.36 -21.60 9.92
N ILE A 69 7.38 -21.20 10.76
CA ILE A 69 7.52 -21.33 12.21
C ILE A 69 6.72 -22.52 12.76
N GLY A 70 6.01 -23.24 11.91
CA GLY A 70 5.22 -24.40 12.30
C GLY A 70 3.92 -24.07 13.01
N ALA A 71 3.36 -22.88 12.79
CA ALA A 71 2.09 -22.47 13.37
C ALA A 71 0.91 -22.95 12.51
N PRO A 72 -0.24 -23.30 13.12
CA PRO A 72 -1.40 -23.72 12.33
C PRO A 72 -2.08 -22.58 11.59
N ASP A 73 -1.99 -21.35 12.10
CA ASP A 73 -2.56 -20.14 11.50
C ASP A 73 -1.91 -18.93 12.15
N MET A 74 -2.30 -17.73 11.70
CA MET A 74 -1.91 -16.48 12.36
C MET A 74 -2.60 -16.38 13.73
N ALA A 75 -2.04 -15.58 14.63
CA ALA A 75 -2.57 -15.43 15.99
C ALA A 75 -3.98 -14.86 16.00
N PHE A 76 -4.27 -13.90 15.13
CA PHE A 76 -5.56 -13.21 15.10
C PHE A 76 -6.17 -13.23 13.70
N PRO A 77 -6.82 -14.35 13.29
CA PRO A 77 -7.34 -14.46 11.91
C PRO A 77 -8.40 -13.41 11.58
N ARG A 78 -9.25 -13.04 12.55
CA ARG A 78 -10.29 -12.02 12.33
C ARG A 78 -9.67 -10.65 12.11
N LEU A 79 -8.63 -10.32 12.88
CA LEU A 79 -7.89 -9.07 12.72
C LEU A 79 -7.24 -9.01 11.35
N ASN A 80 -6.71 -10.12 10.89
CA ASN A 80 -6.11 -10.27 9.56
C ASN A 80 -7.12 -9.95 8.46
N ASN A 81 -8.35 -10.46 8.61
CA ASN A 81 -9.43 -10.21 7.66
C ASN A 81 -9.82 -8.73 7.62
N ILE A 82 -9.95 -8.10 8.81
CA ILE A 82 -10.27 -6.66 8.91
C ILE A 82 -9.18 -5.84 8.22
N SER A 83 -7.92 -6.17 8.47
CA SER A 83 -6.77 -5.49 7.85
C SER A 83 -6.89 -5.52 6.32
N PHE A 84 -7.20 -6.68 5.74
CA PHE A 84 -7.35 -6.81 4.29
C PHE A 84 -8.49 -5.92 3.75
N TRP A 85 -9.67 -5.94 4.41
CA TRP A 85 -10.80 -5.17 3.90
C TRP A 85 -10.60 -3.66 4.05
N LEU A 86 -9.87 -3.22 5.07
CA LEU A 86 -9.46 -1.82 5.19
C LEU A 86 -8.60 -1.40 3.99
N LEU A 87 -7.69 -2.27 3.57
CA LEU A 87 -6.85 -2.00 2.41
C LEU A 87 -7.68 -1.82 1.14
N VAL A 88 -8.68 -2.66 0.95
CA VAL A 88 -9.60 -2.53 -0.19
C VAL A 88 -10.33 -1.19 -0.17
N UNK A 89 -10.64 -0.66 1.02
CA UNK A 89 -11.24 0.41 1.12
C UNK A 89 -10.54 1.50 0.80
N ALA A 90 -9.42 1.51 1.32
CA ALA A 90 -8.46 2.57 1.04
C ALA A 90 -8.17 2.73 -0.45
N PHE A 91 -8.00 1.63 -1.13
CA PHE A 91 -7.76 1.64 -2.58
C PHE A 91 -8.93 2.28 -3.33
N MET A 92 -10.17 1.93 -2.97
CA MET A 92 -11.35 2.53 -3.60
C MET A 92 -11.38 4.04 -3.37
N LEU A 93 -11.07 4.49 -2.15
CA LEU A 93 -11.04 5.91 -1.82
C LEU A 93 -9.99 6.65 -2.66
N LEU A 94 -8.81 6.06 -2.82
CA LEU A 94 -7.77 6.64 -3.66
C LEU A 94 -8.22 6.74 -5.11
N MET A 95 -8.83 5.68 -5.65
CA MET A 95 -9.31 5.70 -7.04
C MET A 95 -10.41 6.75 -7.24
N LEU A 96 -11.32 6.87 -6.26
CA LEU A 96 -12.38 7.88 -6.33
C LEU A 96 -11.81 9.30 -6.27
N SER A 97 -10.70 9.51 -5.55
CA SER A 97 -10.10 10.85 -5.47
C SER A 97 -9.71 11.41 -6.85
N ALA A 98 -9.41 10.52 -7.81
CA ALA A 98 -9.04 10.95 -9.17
C ALA A 98 -10.20 11.60 -9.92
N PHE A 99 -11.43 11.37 -9.49
CA PHE A 99 -12.64 11.90 -10.16
C PHE A 99 -13.21 13.12 -9.45
N VAL A 100 -12.63 13.53 -8.33
CA VAL A 100 -13.10 14.66 -7.53
C VAL A 100 -12.17 15.85 -7.77
N ASP A 101 -12.74 16.97 -8.20
CA ASP A 101 -12.04 18.26 -8.32
C ASP A 101 -10.73 18.20 -9.13
N GLY A 102 -10.69 17.32 -10.13
CA GLY A 102 -9.52 17.17 -10.99
C GLY A 102 -8.43 16.27 -10.43
N GLY A 103 -8.66 15.65 -9.28
CA GLY A 103 -7.76 14.65 -8.69
C GLY A 103 -6.62 15.25 -7.87
N ALA A 104 -5.92 14.40 -7.13
CA ALA A 104 -4.77 14.77 -6.31
C ALA A 104 -3.48 14.70 -7.15
N GLY A 105 -3.03 15.83 -7.66
CA GLY A 105 -1.83 15.93 -8.50
C GLY A 105 -0.64 16.54 -7.76
N THR A 106 -0.39 16.09 -6.54
CA THR A 106 0.59 16.68 -5.62
C THR A 106 1.94 15.98 -5.58
N GLY A 107 2.05 14.80 -6.20
CA GLY A 107 3.13 13.87 -5.90
C GLY A 107 2.79 13.08 -4.64
N TRP A 108 3.40 11.90 -4.49
CA TRP A 108 3.08 11.00 -3.37
C TRP A 108 3.57 11.55 -2.02
N THR A 109 4.48 12.52 -2.04
CA THR A 109 5.01 13.15 -0.81
C THR A 109 4.15 14.30 -0.30
N LEU A 110 3.16 14.76 -1.07
CA LEU A 110 2.14 15.72 -0.65
C LEU A 110 2.75 17.04 -0.12
N TYR A 111 3.72 17.62 -0.82
CA TYR A 111 4.42 18.84 -0.37
C TYR A 111 3.52 20.07 -0.43
N PRO A 112 3.47 20.84 0.67
CA PRO A 112 2.85 22.18 0.61
C PRO A 112 3.76 23.17 -0.12
N PRO A 113 3.23 24.24 -0.71
CA PRO A 113 1.83 24.67 -0.72
C PRO A 113 0.95 23.99 -1.77
N LEU A 114 1.53 23.19 -2.68
CA LEU A 114 0.77 22.54 -3.76
C LEU A 114 -0.36 21.66 -3.21
N SER A 115 -0.12 20.93 -2.11
CA SER A 115 -1.10 20.02 -1.53
C SER A 115 -2.13 20.72 -0.63
N THR A 116 -2.01 22.05 -0.45
CA THR A 116 -2.96 22.82 0.36
C THR A 116 -4.07 23.40 -0.52
N LEU A 117 -4.99 24.13 0.09
CA LEU A 117 -6.11 24.79 -0.60
C LEU A 117 -5.64 25.77 -1.69
N VAL A 118 -4.38 26.23 -1.64
CA VAL A 118 -3.83 27.12 -2.67
C VAL A 118 -3.64 26.36 -3.99
N GLY A 119 -3.09 25.15 -3.92
CA GLY A 119 -2.83 24.34 -5.14
C GLY A 119 -3.97 23.38 -5.48
N HIS A 120 -4.67 22.89 -4.47
CA HIS A 120 -5.75 21.90 -4.62
C HIS A 120 -6.91 22.29 -3.73
N PRO A 121 -7.82 23.17 -4.19
CA PRO A 121 -8.89 23.70 -3.33
C PRO A 121 -10.02 22.72 -3.02
N GLY A 122 -10.07 21.58 -3.71
CA GLY A 122 -11.14 20.60 -3.52
C GLY A 122 -10.78 19.48 -2.56
N ALA A 123 -11.63 18.46 -2.51
CA ALA A 123 -11.53 17.34 -1.57
C ALA A 123 -10.62 16.20 -2.04
N ALA A 124 -10.05 16.28 -3.24
CA ALA A 124 -9.27 15.17 -3.82
C ALA A 124 -8.06 14.80 -2.94
N VAL A 125 -7.32 15.80 -2.47
CA VAL A 125 -6.14 15.57 -1.63
C VAL A 125 -6.55 14.98 -0.28
N ASP A 126 -7.67 15.46 0.30
CA ASP A 126 -8.19 14.91 1.57
C ASP A 126 -8.51 13.42 1.40
N MET A 127 -9.16 13.05 0.30
CA MET A 127 -9.48 11.64 0.02
C MET A 127 -8.20 10.80 -0.12
N ALA A 128 -7.18 11.33 -0.79
CA ALA A 128 -5.90 10.62 -0.94
C ALA A 128 -5.21 10.45 0.44
N ILE A 129 -5.23 11.49 1.27
CA ILE A 129 -4.66 11.43 2.62
C ILE A 129 -5.43 10.42 3.49
N LEU A 130 -6.76 10.44 3.44
CA LEU A 130 -7.58 9.48 4.20
C LEU A 130 -7.31 8.05 3.71
N SER A 131 -7.13 7.86 2.41
CA SER A 131 -6.74 6.56 1.87
C SER A 131 -5.45 6.07 2.51
N LEU A 132 -4.43 6.93 2.60
CA LEU A 132 -3.15 6.58 3.21
C LEU A 132 -3.31 6.29 4.72
N HIS A 133 -4.17 7.03 5.42
CA HIS A 133 -4.46 6.77 6.84
C HIS A 133 -5.09 5.39 7.04
N ILE A 134 -6.07 5.04 6.20
CA ILE A 134 -6.73 3.73 6.30
C ILE A 134 -5.73 2.61 5.96
N THR A 135 -4.87 2.84 4.97
CA THR A 135 -3.81 1.88 4.64
C THR A 135 -2.84 1.69 5.82
N GLY A 136 -2.49 2.79 6.49
CA GLY A 136 -1.65 2.74 7.69
C GLY A 136 -2.31 1.95 8.82
N LEU A 137 -3.59 2.17 9.05
CA LEU A 137 -4.34 1.40 10.04
C LEU A 137 -4.33 -0.11 9.70
N SER A 138 -4.56 -0.43 8.43
CA SER A 138 -4.46 -1.80 7.95
C SER A 138 -3.07 -2.42 8.27
N SER A 139 -2.01 -1.65 8.03
CA SER A 139 -0.62 -2.10 8.29
C SER A 139 -0.36 -2.33 9.77
N ILE A 140 -0.86 -1.44 10.64
CA ILE A 140 -0.72 -1.60 12.10
C ILE A 140 -1.38 -2.91 12.56
N LEU A 141 -2.61 -3.16 12.11
CA LEU A 141 -3.33 -4.39 12.49
C LEU A 141 -2.58 -5.64 12.01
N GLY A 142 -2.08 -5.61 10.78
CA GLY A 142 -1.28 -6.72 10.24
C GLY A 142 0.02 -6.92 11.01
N SER A 143 0.67 -5.82 11.39
CA SER A 143 1.94 -5.89 12.12
C SER A 143 1.77 -6.46 13.52
N ILE A 144 0.74 -6.05 14.24
CA ILE A 144 0.42 -6.64 15.56
C ILE A 144 0.23 -8.14 15.40
N ASN A 145 -0.52 -8.56 14.38
CA ASN A 145 -0.76 -9.97 14.12
C ASN A 145 0.54 -10.73 13.84
N MET A 146 1.42 -10.18 12.99
CA MET A 146 2.71 -10.81 12.66
C MET A 146 3.60 -10.94 13.90
N ILE A 147 3.73 -9.87 14.69
CA ILE A 147 4.59 -9.87 15.88
C ILE A 147 4.12 -10.94 16.87
N VAL A 148 2.81 -10.95 17.17
CA VAL A 148 2.27 -11.91 18.14
C VAL A 148 2.42 -13.34 17.61
N THR A 149 2.17 -13.57 16.34
CA THR A 149 2.34 -14.90 15.73
C THR A 149 3.77 -15.39 15.87
N ILE A 150 4.74 -14.55 15.51
CA ILE A 150 6.15 -14.94 15.52
C ILE A 150 6.66 -15.19 16.93
N PHE A 151 6.26 -14.37 17.92
CA PHE A 151 6.75 -14.56 19.28
C PHE A 151 6.06 -15.71 20.01
N ASN A 152 4.75 -15.90 19.80
CA ASN A 152 3.96 -16.80 20.65
C ASN A 152 3.60 -18.13 20.01
N MET A 153 3.71 -18.26 18.69
CA MET A 153 3.17 -19.44 18.00
C MET A 153 4.24 -20.28 17.28
N ARG A 154 5.51 -20.08 17.61
CA ARG A 154 6.56 -20.96 17.06
C ARG A 154 6.38 -22.37 17.57
N THR A 155 6.75 -23.35 16.73
CA THR A 155 6.72 -24.76 17.11
C THR A 155 7.63 -25.00 18.32
N ASP A 156 7.29 -25.97 19.15
CA ASP A 156 8.05 -26.34 20.34
C ASP A 156 9.51 -26.63 19.96
N GLY A 157 10.43 -26.05 20.67
CA GLY A 157 11.85 -26.23 20.45
C GLY A 157 12.50 -25.24 19.50
N MET A 158 11.71 -24.43 18.77
CA MET A 158 12.29 -23.43 17.86
C MET A 158 12.62 -22.15 18.63
N GLY A 159 13.91 -21.89 18.84
CA GLY A 159 14.38 -20.62 19.40
C GLY A 159 14.36 -19.51 18.36
N LEU A 160 14.52 -18.27 18.83
CA LEU A 160 14.50 -17.11 17.93
C LEU A 160 15.60 -17.20 16.86
N PHE A 161 16.78 -17.66 17.23
CA PHE A 161 17.91 -17.72 16.31
C PHE A 161 17.85 -18.90 15.32
N GLU A 162 16.86 -19.77 15.49
CA GLU A 162 16.61 -20.88 14.56
C GLU A 162 15.61 -20.51 13.47
N MET A 163 14.98 -19.34 13.58
CA MET A 163 14.03 -18.86 12.58
C MET A 163 14.75 -18.52 11.27
N PRO A 164 14.15 -18.88 10.12
CA PRO A 164 14.70 -18.45 8.81
C PRO A 164 14.79 -16.92 8.69
N LEU A 165 15.72 -16.45 7.85
CA LEU A 165 15.94 -15.00 7.64
C LEU A 165 14.66 -14.29 7.15
N PHE A 166 13.81 -14.97 6.40
CA PHE A 166 12.54 -14.38 5.96
C PHE A 166 11.69 -13.97 7.16
N ILE A 167 11.62 -14.83 8.19
CA ILE A 167 10.83 -14.50 9.40
C ILE A 167 11.42 -13.29 10.10
N TRP A 168 12.75 -13.20 10.18
CA TRP A 168 13.41 -12.03 10.76
C TRP A 168 13.10 -10.75 9.97
N SER A 169 13.08 -10.83 8.63
CA SER A 169 12.76 -9.67 7.81
C SER A 169 11.33 -9.20 8.03
N ILE A 170 10.38 -10.15 8.14
CA ILE A 170 8.96 -9.81 8.42
C ILE A 170 8.85 -9.20 9.83
N LEU A 171 9.54 -9.77 10.82
CA LEU A 171 9.46 -9.30 12.21
C LEU A 171 9.97 -7.85 12.34
N VAL A 172 11.14 -7.57 11.75
CA VAL A 172 11.70 -6.21 11.77
C VAL A 172 10.78 -5.24 11.03
N THR A 173 10.27 -5.66 9.85
CA THR A 173 9.33 -4.84 9.08
C THR A 173 8.08 -4.54 9.90
N ALA A 174 7.56 -5.53 10.64
CA ALA A 174 6.36 -5.34 11.46
C ALA A 174 6.58 -4.28 12.54
N PHE A 175 7.73 -4.28 13.21
CA PHE A 175 8.05 -3.24 14.19
C PHE A 175 8.15 -1.86 13.53
N LEU A 176 8.78 -1.79 12.35
CA LEU A 176 8.92 -0.51 11.63
C LEU A 176 7.57 0.02 11.14
N LEU A 177 6.63 -0.86 10.80
CA LEU A 177 5.31 -0.45 10.33
C LEU A 177 4.39 0.04 11.46
N ILE A 178 4.68 -0.31 12.71
CA ILE A 178 3.92 0.20 13.86
C ILE A 178 4.36 1.62 14.22
N LEU A 179 5.66 1.95 14.04
CA LEU A 179 6.22 3.27 14.34
C LEU A 179 5.78 4.35 13.37
#